data_be308b560312fa2f85a71391a45f2c77
#
_entry.id   be308b560312fa2f85a71391a45f2c77
#
_cell.length_a   1.000
_cell.length_b   1.000
_cell.length_c   1.000
_cell.angle_alpha   90.00
_cell.angle_beta   90.00
_cell.angle_gamma   90.00
#
_symmetry.space_group_name_H-M   'P 1'
#
loop_
_entity.id
_entity.type
_entity.pdbx_description
1 polymer ?
#
loop_
_entity_poly.entity_id
_entity_poly.type
_entity_poly.pdbx_seq_one_letter_code
_entity_poly.pdbx_strand_id
1 'polypeptide(L)'
;MNVVDVAIIIIVLFGAVLGFKRGFTKSIVKALGFIVAVVLAFLFKNGLASVLYNNLPFFNFDGIFKGMTVLNIALYELIAFLVLLALFMVVLKVLLIVTSLFEKILAATIVLSIPSKIGGAVVGLVQNYIIVFIVLYIISLPIFNVPLLQESKFKNAILNNTPILNKFADNTVSVMNEFIELKDNYNSSTSSDDFNLDTLDLFLIYNIISVQSADRLVEKGKIKTNNQERLIEILNKYRVNNNDNS
;
A
#
# COMPACT_ATOMS: atom_id res chain seq x y z
N MET A 1 -11.22 0.63 22.98
CA MET A 1 -11.45 -0.03 21.69
C MET A 1 -12.43 0.81 20.91
N ASN A 2 -12.09 1.18 19.69
CA ASN A 2 -13.01 1.88 18.79
C ASN A 2 -13.58 0.89 17.74
N VAL A 3 -14.45 1.37 16.85
CA VAL A 3 -15.09 0.54 15.81
C VAL A 3 -14.04 -0.11 14.88
N VAL A 4 -12.92 0.56 14.62
CA VAL A 4 -11.81 0.03 13.81
C VAL A 4 -11.17 -1.18 14.49
N ASP A 5 -10.94 -1.12 15.80
CA ASP A 5 -10.37 -2.24 16.56
C ASP A 5 -11.24 -3.50 16.47
N VAL A 6 -12.56 -3.31 16.58
CA VAL A 6 -13.53 -4.42 16.45
C VAL A 6 -13.51 -5.01 15.05
N ALA A 7 -13.51 -4.16 14.02
CA ALA A 7 -13.43 -4.60 12.62
C ALA A 7 -12.15 -5.41 12.35
N ILE A 8 -11.01 -4.96 12.86
CA ILE A 8 -9.72 -5.67 12.75
C ILE A 8 -9.83 -7.10 13.32
N ILE A 9 -10.35 -7.23 14.55
CA ILE A 9 -10.52 -8.54 15.20
C ILE A 9 -11.42 -9.45 14.36
N ILE A 10 -12.57 -8.94 13.92
CA ILE A 10 -13.52 -9.72 13.12
C ILE A 10 -12.87 -10.22 11.82
N ILE A 11 -12.16 -9.35 11.09
CA ILE A 11 -11.52 -9.72 9.83
C ILE A 11 -10.44 -10.77 10.06
N VAL A 12 -9.61 -10.62 11.09
CA VAL A 12 -8.54 -11.58 11.40
C VAL A 12 -9.13 -12.94 11.79
N LEU A 13 -10.12 -12.98 12.67
CA LEU A 13 -10.80 -14.21 13.07
C LEU A 13 -11.54 -14.88 11.91
N PHE A 14 -12.14 -14.10 11.02
CA PHE A 14 -12.75 -14.63 9.80
C PHE A 14 -11.74 -15.38 8.93
N GLY A 15 -10.49 -14.92 8.89
CA GLY A 15 -9.39 -15.63 8.24
C GLY A 15 -9.15 -17.01 8.82
N ALA A 16 -9.17 -17.14 10.16
CA ALA A 16 -9.03 -18.42 10.82
C ALA A 16 -10.17 -19.39 10.45
N VAL A 17 -11.43 -18.91 10.45
CA VAL A 17 -12.59 -19.73 10.05
C VAL A 17 -12.48 -20.21 8.61
N LEU A 18 -12.09 -19.34 7.69
CA LEU A 18 -11.89 -19.71 6.29
C LEU A 18 -10.73 -20.68 6.11
N GLY A 19 -9.63 -20.49 6.83
CA GLY A 19 -8.49 -21.38 6.82
C GLY A 19 -8.82 -22.77 7.37
N PHE A 20 -9.57 -22.84 8.46
CA PHE A 20 -10.07 -24.08 9.03
C PHE A 20 -10.92 -24.89 8.02
N LYS A 21 -11.81 -24.22 7.29
CA LYS A 21 -12.63 -24.86 6.25
C LYS A 21 -11.82 -25.41 5.09
N ARG A 22 -10.71 -24.77 4.72
CA ARG A 22 -9.87 -25.14 3.57
C ARG A 22 -8.85 -26.26 3.90
N GLY A 23 -8.40 -26.32 5.16
CA GLY A 23 -7.29 -27.14 5.60
C GLY A 23 -5.92 -26.52 5.29
N PHE A 24 -4.86 -27.14 5.81
CA PHE A 24 -3.50 -26.58 5.82
C PHE A 24 -2.91 -26.35 4.43
N THR A 25 -2.88 -27.38 3.58
CA THR A 25 -2.24 -27.32 2.25
C THR A 25 -2.84 -26.23 1.37
N LYS A 26 -4.19 -26.20 1.28
CA LYS A 26 -4.88 -25.18 0.47
C LYS A 26 -4.71 -23.77 1.03
N SER A 27 -4.64 -23.65 2.36
CA SER A 27 -4.42 -22.35 3.00
C SER A 27 -3.01 -21.83 2.76
N ILE A 28 -1.97 -22.67 2.82
CA ILE A 28 -0.60 -22.28 2.50
C ILE A 28 -0.48 -21.84 1.03
N VAL A 29 -0.95 -22.62 0.09
CA VAL A 29 -0.87 -22.28 -1.34
C VAL A 29 -1.54 -20.93 -1.61
N LYS A 30 -2.69 -20.70 -0.99
CA LYS A 30 -3.41 -19.42 -1.14
C LYS A 30 -2.67 -18.26 -0.47
N ALA A 31 -2.09 -18.47 0.71
CA ALA A 31 -1.34 -17.45 1.43
C ALA A 31 -0.06 -17.06 0.67
N LEU A 32 0.70 -18.03 0.19
CA LEU A 32 1.90 -17.78 -0.63
C LEU A 32 1.54 -17.09 -1.94
N GLY A 33 0.51 -17.56 -2.64
CA GLY A 33 0.03 -16.92 -3.86
C GLY A 33 -0.41 -15.48 -3.64
N PHE A 34 -1.05 -15.17 -2.51
CA PHE A 34 -1.40 -13.80 -2.13
C PHE A 34 -0.14 -12.94 -1.91
N ILE A 35 0.87 -13.44 -1.19
CA ILE A 35 2.13 -12.73 -0.97
C ILE A 35 2.80 -12.44 -2.32
N VAL A 36 2.88 -13.42 -3.21
CA VAL A 36 3.44 -13.23 -4.55
C VAL A 36 2.66 -12.19 -5.34
N ALA A 37 1.32 -12.21 -5.28
CA ALA A 37 0.49 -11.21 -5.95
C ALA A 37 0.75 -9.79 -5.42
N VAL A 38 0.90 -9.62 -4.10
CA VAL A 38 1.24 -8.33 -3.47
C VAL A 38 2.61 -7.84 -3.94
N VAL A 39 3.63 -8.71 -3.90
CA VAL A 39 4.99 -8.36 -4.34
C VAL A 39 5.00 -7.95 -5.81
N LEU A 40 4.36 -8.73 -6.69
CA LEU A 40 4.28 -8.40 -8.12
C LEU A 40 3.53 -7.09 -8.35
N ALA A 41 2.40 -6.88 -7.66
CA ALA A 41 1.66 -5.62 -7.76
C ALA A 41 2.52 -4.42 -7.36
N PHE A 42 3.31 -4.55 -6.30
CA PHE A 42 4.22 -3.51 -5.84
C PHE A 42 5.35 -3.24 -6.85
N LEU A 43 5.96 -4.28 -7.40
CA LEU A 43 7.05 -4.14 -8.39
C LEU A 43 6.58 -3.48 -9.70
N PHE A 44 5.37 -3.78 -10.15
CA PHE A 44 4.84 -3.29 -11.42
C PHE A 44 4.00 -2.01 -11.31
N LYS A 45 3.68 -1.53 -10.08
CA LYS A 45 2.82 -0.36 -9.87
C LYS A 45 3.29 0.89 -10.62
N ASN A 46 4.60 1.17 -10.63
CA ASN A 46 5.15 2.38 -11.24
C ASN A 46 4.96 2.40 -12.77
N GLY A 47 5.06 1.24 -13.43
CA GLY A 47 4.79 1.11 -14.86
C GLY A 47 3.33 1.46 -15.20
N LEU A 48 2.38 0.87 -14.47
CA LEU A 48 0.96 1.15 -14.68
C LEU A 48 0.59 2.58 -14.24
N ALA A 49 1.11 3.07 -13.13
CA ALA A 49 0.90 4.44 -12.67
C ALA A 49 1.32 5.45 -13.75
N SER A 50 2.45 5.19 -14.42
CA SER A 50 2.93 6.01 -15.55
C SER A 50 1.89 6.10 -16.66
N VAL A 51 1.23 5.01 -17.01
CA VAL A 51 0.16 5.02 -18.01
C VAL A 51 -1.04 5.81 -17.51
N LEU A 52 -1.42 5.65 -16.26
CA LEU A 52 -2.59 6.33 -15.67
C LEU A 52 -2.41 7.85 -15.67
N TYR A 53 -1.35 8.37 -15.03
CA TYR A 53 -1.18 9.82 -14.94
C TYR A 53 -0.81 10.50 -16.25
N ASN A 54 -0.40 9.73 -17.29
CA ASN A 54 -0.18 10.25 -18.61
C ASN A 54 -1.49 10.47 -19.37
N ASN A 55 -2.48 9.62 -19.17
CA ASN A 55 -3.71 9.58 -19.93
C ASN A 55 -4.93 10.11 -19.15
N LEU A 56 -4.84 10.22 -17.83
CA LEU A 56 -5.94 10.69 -16.99
C LEU A 56 -5.67 12.11 -16.47
N PRO A 57 -6.73 12.89 -16.22
CA PRO A 57 -6.61 14.22 -15.65
C PRO A 57 -6.19 14.12 -14.17
N PHE A 58 -5.42 15.10 -13.70
CA PHE A 58 -5.13 15.22 -12.28
C PHE A 58 -6.39 15.63 -11.52
N PHE A 59 -6.58 15.02 -10.36
CA PHE A 59 -7.65 15.38 -9.43
C PHE A 59 -7.34 16.74 -8.81
N ASN A 60 -8.38 17.57 -8.72
CA ASN A 60 -8.34 18.79 -7.95
C ASN A 60 -8.77 18.46 -6.53
N PHE A 61 -7.85 18.58 -5.59
CA PHE A 61 -8.14 18.39 -4.19
C PHE A 61 -8.72 19.66 -3.59
N ASP A 62 -9.69 19.51 -2.69
CA ASP A 62 -10.31 20.60 -1.96
C ASP A 62 -9.78 20.72 -0.53
N GLY A 63 -10.15 21.79 0.17
CA GLY A 63 -9.76 22.03 1.55
C GLY A 63 -8.26 22.23 1.70
N ILE A 64 -7.66 21.54 2.66
CA ILE A 64 -6.23 21.62 2.99
C ILE A 64 -5.31 21.10 1.88
N PHE A 65 -5.82 20.30 0.98
CA PHE A 65 -5.07 19.70 -0.14
C PHE A 65 -5.20 20.50 -1.44
N LYS A 66 -5.87 21.66 -1.39
CA LYS A 66 -6.11 22.48 -2.58
C LYS A 66 -4.79 22.92 -3.22
N GLY A 67 -4.65 22.62 -4.51
CA GLY A 67 -3.46 22.94 -5.29
C GLY A 67 -2.29 21.97 -5.17
N MET A 68 -2.39 20.91 -4.37
CA MET A 68 -1.34 19.89 -4.21
C MET A 68 -1.33 18.90 -5.36
N THR A 69 -0.57 19.17 -6.40
CA THR A 69 -0.42 18.28 -7.55
C THR A 69 0.34 17.00 -7.22
N VAL A 70 1.25 17.06 -6.25
CA VAL A 70 2.08 15.93 -5.81
C VAL A 70 1.26 14.76 -5.27
N LEU A 71 0.14 15.03 -4.60
CA LEU A 71 -0.77 13.98 -4.12
C LEU A 71 -1.32 13.08 -5.23
N ASN A 72 -1.43 13.63 -6.45
CA ASN A 72 -1.86 12.82 -7.61
C ASN A 72 -0.88 11.70 -7.94
N ILE A 73 0.42 11.89 -7.72
CA ILE A 73 1.42 10.86 -7.96
C ILE A 73 1.15 9.67 -7.04
N ALA A 74 1.09 9.94 -5.73
CA ALA A 74 0.83 8.90 -4.74
C ALA A 74 -0.54 8.22 -4.96
N LEU A 75 -1.57 8.98 -5.34
CA LEU A 75 -2.89 8.45 -5.65
C LEU A 75 -2.86 7.52 -6.86
N TYR A 76 -2.21 7.91 -7.96
CA TYR A 76 -2.10 7.06 -9.14
C TYR A 76 -1.22 5.83 -8.92
N GLU A 77 -0.15 5.93 -8.12
CA GLU A 77 0.64 4.75 -7.73
C GLU A 77 -0.19 3.79 -6.86
N LEU A 78 -1.01 4.31 -5.96
CA LEU A 78 -1.92 3.50 -5.16
C LEU A 78 -3.00 2.83 -6.03
N ILE A 79 -3.63 3.57 -6.95
CA ILE A 79 -4.62 3.01 -7.87
C ILE A 79 -3.98 1.91 -8.73
N ALA A 80 -2.77 2.15 -9.27
CA ALA A 80 -2.04 1.17 -10.06
C ALA A 80 -1.73 -0.09 -9.24
N PHE A 81 -1.29 0.06 -8.00
CA PHE A 81 -1.08 -1.06 -7.09
C PHE A 81 -2.36 -1.88 -6.87
N LEU A 82 -3.49 -1.22 -6.58
CA LEU A 82 -4.77 -1.90 -6.32
C LEU A 82 -5.29 -2.62 -7.58
N VAL A 83 -5.17 -1.99 -8.75
CA VAL A 83 -5.58 -2.61 -10.02
C VAL A 83 -4.73 -3.84 -10.34
N LEU A 84 -3.41 -3.75 -10.19
CA LEU A 84 -2.51 -4.89 -10.38
C LEU A 84 -2.73 -5.98 -9.36
N LEU A 85 -2.94 -5.63 -8.09
CA LEU A 85 -3.27 -6.59 -7.05
C LEU A 85 -4.55 -7.34 -7.39
N ALA A 86 -5.61 -6.64 -7.80
CA ALA A 86 -6.86 -7.28 -8.23
C ALA A 86 -6.64 -8.21 -9.43
N LEU A 87 -5.87 -7.76 -10.44
CA LEU A 87 -5.52 -8.57 -11.61
C LEU A 87 -4.77 -9.84 -11.22
N PHE A 88 -3.70 -9.74 -10.42
CA PHE A 88 -2.94 -10.90 -9.97
C PHE A 88 -3.74 -11.84 -9.07
N MET A 89 -4.68 -11.31 -8.27
CA MET A 89 -5.61 -12.13 -7.48
C MET A 89 -6.59 -12.92 -8.38
N VAL A 90 -7.04 -12.35 -9.50
CA VAL A 90 -7.85 -13.06 -10.48
C VAL A 90 -7.02 -14.17 -11.15
N VAL A 91 -5.79 -13.87 -11.58
CA VAL A 91 -4.86 -14.85 -12.15
C VAL A 91 -4.60 -15.99 -11.15
N LEU A 92 -4.30 -15.67 -9.89
CA LEU A 92 -4.13 -16.65 -8.83
C LEU A 92 -5.36 -17.54 -8.65
N LYS A 93 -6.56 -16.95 -8.66
CA LYS A 93 -7.81 -17.70 -8.54
C LYS A 93 -7.99 -18.66 -9.71
N VAL A 94 -7.70 -18.24 -10.94
CA VAL A 94 -7.76 -19.11 -12.12
C VAL A 94 -6.76 -20.25 -12.00
N LEU A 95 -5.50 -19.97 -11.62
CA LEU A 95 -4.47 -20.99 -11.42
C LEU A 95 -4.91 -22.02 -10.35
N LEU A 96 -5.48 -21.57 -9.23
CA LEU A 96 -5.97 -22.47 -8.18
C LEU A 96 -7.16 -23.33 -8.62
N ILE A 97 -8.02 -22.83 -9.50
CA ILE A 97 -9.13 -23.61 -10.08
C ILE A 97 -8.56 -24.70 -11.00
N VAL A 98 -7.63 -24.34 -11.89
CA VAL A 98 -6.99 -25.28 -12.81
C VAL A 98 -6.26 -26.39 -12.04
N THR A 99 -5.43 -26.03 -11.05
CA THR A 99 -4.72 -27.02 -10.22
C THR A 99 -5.67 -27.91 -9.43
N SER A 100 -6.79 -27.37 -8.92
CA SER A 100 -7.78 -28.17 -8.18
C SER A 100 -8.52 -29.19 -9.05
N LEU A 101 -8.63 -28.95 -10.35
CA LEU A 101 -9.17 -29.93 -11.29
C LEU A 101 -8.20 -31.11 -11.48
N PHE A 102 -6.90 -30.86 -11.56
CA PHE A 102 -5.86 -31.89 -11.61
C PHE A 102 -5.77 -32.68 -10.30
N GLU A 103 -5.86 -32.01 -9.13
CA GLU A 103 -5.86 -32.68 -7.83
C GLU A 103 -7.05 -33.61 -7.64
N LYS A 104 -8.25 -33.29 -8.12
CA LYS A 104 -9.44 -34.16 -8.06
C LYS A 104 -9.26 -35.43 -8.85
N ILE A 105 -8.46 -35.41 -9.90
CA ILE A 105 -8.14 -36.56 -10.72
C ILE A 105 -7.10 -37.46 -10.02
N LEU A 106 -6.20 -36.86 -9.23
CA LEU A 106 -5.08 -37.56 -8.56
C LEU A 106 -5.35 -37.95 -7.11
N ALA A 107 -6.26 -37.28 -6.40
CA ALA A 107 -6.42 -37.40 -4.95
C ALA A 107 -7.76 -37.97 -4.52
N ALA A 108 -7.93 -39.31 -4.69
CA ALA A 108 -9.02 -40.05 -4.03
C ALA A 108 -8.80 -40.25 -2.51
N THR A 109 -7.73 -39.79 -1.88
CA THR A 109 -7.31 -40.27 -0.55
C THR A 109 -6.66 -39.28 0.40
N ILE A 110 -7.11 -38.03 0.49
CA ILE A 110 -6.68 -37.19 1.64
C ILE A 110 -7.90 -36.87 2.51
N VAL A 111 -8.14 -37.71 3.49
CA VAL A 111 -9.02 -37.43 4.62
C VAL A 111 -8.47 -36.19 5.32
N LEU A 112 -9.23 -35.10 5.29
CA LEU A 112 -8.92 -33.86 6.00
C LEU A 112 -8.95 -34.14 7.52
N SER A 113 -7.83 -34.54 8.08
CA SER A 113 -7.69 -34.75 9.52
C SER A 113 -7.85 -33.46 10.29
N ILE A 114 -8.33 -33.52 11.54
CA ILE A 114 -8.48 -32.35 12.44
C ILE A 114 -7.18 -31.53 12.50
N PRO A 115 -5.96 -32.09 12.61
CA PRO A 115 -4.71 -31.35 12.58
C PRO A 115 -4.54 -30.48 11.34
N SER A 116 -4.93 -30.95 10.15
CA SER A 116 -4.88 -30.14 8.92
C SER A 116 -5.83 -28.95 8.97
N LYS A 117 -7.00 -29.08 9.59
CA LYS A 117 -7.96 -27.96 9.75
C LYS A 117 -7.44 -26.92 10.71
N ILE A 118 -6.83 -27.33 11.84
CA ILE A 118 -6.22 -26.41 12.81
C ILE A 118 -5.06 -25.66 12.16
N GLY A 119 -4.16 -26.37 11.47
CA GLY A 119 -3.07 -25.74 10.72
C GLY A 119 -3.59 -24.75 9.67
N GLY A 120 -4.68 -25.12 8.97
CA GLY A 120 -5.35 -24.23 8.04
C GLY A 120 -5.89 -22.94 8.70
N ALA A 121 -6.46 -23.05 9.91
CA ALA A 121 -6.94 -21.90 10.67
C ALA A 121 -5.80 -20.94 11.01
N VAL A 122 -4.64 -21.44 11.46
CA VAL A 122 -3.46 -20.63 11.77
C VAL A 122 -2.97 -19.90 10.52
N VAL A 123 -2.83 -20.59 9.39
CA VAL A 123 -2.41 -19.97 8.13
C VAL A 123 -3.43 -18.91 7.66
N GLY A 124 -4.73 -19.21 7.79
CA GLY A 124 -5.78 -18.27 7.42
C GLY A 124 -5.80 -17.02 8.30
N LEU A 125 -5.51 -17.17 9.60
CA LEU A 125 -5.37 -16.05 10.54
C LEU A 125 -4.18 -15.16 10.14
N VAL A 126 -3.00 -15.75 9.89
CA VAL A 126 -1.80 -15.02 9.45
C VAL A 126 -2.06 -14.31 8.12
N GLN A 127 -2.69 -14.97 7.15
CA GLN A 127 -3.03 -14.36 5.87
C GLN A 127 -3.92 -13.13 6.05
N ASN A 128 -4.99 -13.24 6.83
CA ASN A 128 -5.90 -12.11 7.06
C ASN A 128 -5.23 -10.99 7.89
N TYR A 129 -4.33 -11.34 8.80
CA TYR A 129 -3.52 -10.36 9.51
C TYR A 129 -2.66 -9.53 8.53
N ILE A 130 -2.01 -10.17 7.56
CA ILE A 130 -1.24 -9.47 6.50
C ILE A 130 -2.17 -8.59 5.65
N ILE A 131 -3.37 -9.07 5.31
CA ILE A 131 -4.36 -8.27 4.58
C ILE A 131 -4.76 -7.03 5.38
N VAL A 132 -5.05 -7.21 6.67
CA VAL A 132 -5.37 -6.09 7.57
C VAL A 132 -4.21 -5.11 7.66
N PHE A 133 -2.97 -5.60 7.77
CA PHE A 133 -1.78 -4.75 7.75
C PHE A 133 -1.74 -3.88 6.48
N ILE A 134 -1.90 -4.48 5.30
CA ILE A 134 -1.86 -3.76 4.02
C ILE A 134 -3.00 -2.72 3.95
N VAL A 135 -4.21 -3.08 4.36
CA VAL A 135 -5.36 -2.17 4.39
C VAL A 135 -5.10 -0.99 5.33
N LEU A 136 -4.64 -1.27 6.55
CA LEU A 136 -4.30 -0.22 7.52
C LEU A 136 -3.17 0.68 7.01
N TYR A 137 -2.14 0.09 6.39
CA TYR A 137 -1.05 0.83 5.76
C TYR A 137 -1.59 1.82 4.71
N ILE A 138 -2.40 1.32 3.76
CA ILE A 138 -2.98 2.14 2.69
C ILE A 138 -3.83 3.28 3.25
N ILE A 139 -4.76 2.98 4.17
CA ILE A 139 -5.67 3.99 4.73
C ILE A 139 -4.92 4.99 5.65
N SER A 140 -3.73 4.62 6.13
CA SER A 140 -2.86 5.52 6.92
C SER A 140 -2.03 6.47 6.06
N LEU A 141 -2.07 6.34 4.73
CA LEU A 141 -1.41 7.31 3.85
C LEU A 141 -2.03 8.71 4.01
N PRO A 142 -1.23 9.78 3.90
CA PRO A 142 -1.68 11.17 4.11
C PRO A 142 -2.90 11.58 3.29
N ILE A 143 -3.09 10.93 2.13
CA ILE A 143 -4.19 11.20 1.19
C ILE A 143 -5.57 10.97 1.81
N PHE A 144 -5.71 10.02 2.76
CA PHE A 144 -7.01 9.59 3.25
C PHE A 144 -7.51 10.32 4.50
N ASN A 145 -6.63 10.90 5.31
CA ASN A 145 -6.94 11.67 6.53
C ASN A 145 -8.18 11.15 7.30
N VAL A 146 -8.12 9.90 7.79
CA VAL A 146 -9.24 9.24 8.49
C VAL A 146 -9.08 9.40 10.01
N PRO A 147 -9.82 10.31 10.69
CA PRO A 147 -9.64 10.59 12.12
C PRO A 147 -9.86 9.36 13.01
N LEU A 148 -10.83 8.50 12.67
CA LEU A 148 -11.14 7.27 13.44
C LEU A 148 -9.95 6.30 13.54
N LEU A 149 -9.02 6.33 12.58
CA LEU A 149 -7.83 5.49 12.57
C LEU A 149 -6.78 5.96 13.58
N GLN A 150 -6.73 7.25 13.88
CA GLN A 150 -5.76 7.82 14.81
C GLN A 150 -5.99 7.33 16.24
N GLU A 151 -7.23 7.07 16.61
CA GLU A 151 -7.64 6.58 17.93
C GLU A 151 -7.55 5.05 18.08
N SER A 152 -7.26 4.30 17.02
CA SER A 152 -7.20 2.84 17.05
C SER A 152 -5.89 2.36 17.69
N LYS A 153 -6.03 1.62 18.80
CA LYS A 153 -4.89 0.99 19.49
C LYS A 153 -4.30 -0.16 18.67
N PHE A 154 -5.15 -0.95 18.03
CA PHE A 154 -4.70 -2.08 17.21
C PHE A 154 -4.01 -1.64 15.92
N LYS A 155 -4.44 -0.53 15.28
CA LYS A 155 -3.73 0.03 14.13
C LYS A 155 -2.27 0.28 14.47
N ASN A 156 -2.01 1.02 15.54
CA ASN A 156 -0.65 1.35 15.94
C ASN A 156 0.16 0.10 16.31
N ALA A 157 -0.45 -0.83 17.06
CA ALA A 157 0.20 -2.09 17.40
C ALA A 157 0.53 -2.95 16.18
N ILE A 158 -0.38 -3.04 15.20
CA ILE A 158 -0.17 -3.83 13.98
C ILE A 158 0.89 -3.17 13.09
N LEU A 159 0.80 -1.87 12.85
CA LEU A 159 1.74 -1.19 11.96
C LEU A 159 3.16 -1.13 12.54
N ASN A 160 3.30 -0.90 13.85
CA ASN A 160 4.62 -0.68 14.47
C ASN A 160 5.30 -1.97 14.95
N ASN A 161 4.53 -3.01 15.29
CA ASN A 161 5.09 -4.21 15.93
C ASN A 161 5.06 -5.47 15.05
N THR A 162 4.62 -5.38 13.77
CA THR A 162 4.64 -6.55 12.88
C THR A 162 6.05 -6.78 12.36
N PRO A 163 6.69 -7.93 12.68
CA PRO A 163 8.04 -8.23 12.23
C PRO A 163 8.14 -8.13 10.69
N ILE A 164 9.24 -7.56 10.19
CA ILE A 164 9.56 -7.34 8.76
C ILE A 164 8.67 -6.26 8.12
N LEU A 165 7.34 -6.30 8.35
CA LEU A 165 6.41 -5.36 7.73
C LEU A 165 6.42 -3.98 8.42
N ASN A 166 6.84 -3.89 9.69
CA ASN A 166 6.95 -2.62 10.41
C ASN A 166 7.88 -1.63 9.73
N LYS A 167 8.97 -2.09 9.08
CA LYS A 167 9.87 -1.20 8.33
C LYS A 167 9.15 -0.40 7.24
N PHE A 168 8.11 -0.97 6.64
CA PHE A 168 7.26 -0.25 5.69
C PHE A 168 6.26 0.66 6.40
N ALA A 169 5.83 0.28 7.60
CA ALA A 169 4.84 1.02 8.37
C ALA A 169 5.45 2.16 9.17
N ASP A 170 6.66 2.01 9.73
CA ASP A 170 7.38 3.07 10.43
C ASP A 170 7.50 4.30 9.53
N ASN A 171 7.85 4.10 8.27
CA ASN A 171 7.88 5.15 7.27
C ASN A 171 6.51 5.82 7.09
N THR A 172 5.41 5.03 7.07
CA THR A 172 4.06 5.59 6.84
C THR A 172 3.56 6.40 8.02
N VAL A 173 3.81 5.93 9.25
CA VAL A 173 3.43 6.66 10.47
C VAL A 173 4.24 7.97 10.57
N SER A 174 5.53 7.91 10.28
CA SER A 174 6.41 9.08 10.27
C SER A 174 5.97 10.09 9.21
N VAL A 175 5.74 9.64 7.97
CA VAL A 175 5.19 10.48 6.89
C VAL A 175 3.90 11.16 7.30
N MET A 176 2.98 10.41 7.95
CA MET A 176 1.71 10.99 8.39
C MET A 176 1.93 12.11 9.41
N ASN A 177 2.77 11.87 10.40
CA ASN A 177 3.06 12.85 11.44
C ASN A 177 3.74 14.10 10.85
N GLU A 178 4.77 13.91 10.03
CA GLU A 178 5.48 15.02 9.38
C GLU A 178 4.59 15.77 8.38
N PHE A 179 3.71 15.05 7.66
CA PHE A 179 2.74 15.70 6.78
C PHE A 179 1.72 16.54 7.55
N ILE A 180 1.24 16.05 8.70
CA ILE A 180 0.35 16.81 9.57
C ILE A 180 1.09 18.06 10.11
N GLU A 181 2.34 17.91 10.52
CA GLU A 181 3.16 19.03 10.99
C GLU A 181 3.40 20.05 9.88
N LEU A 182 3.78 19.63 8.68
CA LEU A 182 3.88 20.51 7.51
C LEU A 182 2.60 21.27 7.25
N LYS A 183 1.46 20.57 7.29
CA LYS A 183 0.13 21.15 7.09
C LYS A 183 -0.21 22.18 8.19
N ASP A 184 0.05 21.85 9.45
CA ASP A 184 -0.28 22.72 10.58
C ASP A 184 0.63 23.97 10.63
N ASN A 185 1.87 23.83 10.13
CA ASN A 185 2.80 24.93 9.94
C ASN A 185 2.49 25.76 8.66
N TYR A 186 1.70 25.21 7.73
CA TYR A 186 1.26 25.94 6.54
C TYR A 186 0.23 26.98 6.93
N ASN A 187 0.58 28.24 6.72
CA ASN A 187 -0.29 29.38 6.95
C ASN A 187 -0.49 30.16 5.64
N SER A 188 -1.38 31.14 5.64
CA SER A 188 -1.72 31.95 4.46
C SER A 188 -0.54 32.76 3.90
N SER A 189 0.58 32.88 4.61
CA SER A 189 1.81 33.54 4.16
C SER A 189 2.80 32.57 3.47
N THR A 190 2.63 31.24 3.62
CA THR A 190 3.45 30.26 2.92
C THR A 190 2.84 30.02 1.53
N SER A 191 3.67 30.01 0.48
CA SER A 191 3.15 29.78 -0.85
C SER A 191 2.67 28.34 -1.00
N SER A 192 1.57 28.12 -1.73
CA SER A 192 1.08 26.77 -2.09
C SER A 192 2.15 25.97 -2.83
N ASP A 193 3.06 26.65 -3.49
CA ASP A 193 4.17 26.09 -4.24
C ASP A 193 5.24 25.50 -3.32
N ASP A 194 5.61 26.21 -2.26
CA ASP A 194 6.56 25.72 -1.25
C ASP A 194 6.00 24.50 -0.52
N PHE A 195 4.72 24.52 -0.16
CA PHE A 195 4.06 23.38 0.46
C PHE A 195 4.03 22.14 -0.44
N ASN A 196 3.83 22.31 -1.76
CA ASN A 196 3.94 21.24 -2.73
C ASN A 196 5.35 20.65 -2.80
N LEU A 197 6.39 21.51 -2.78
CA LEU A 197 7.78 21.06 -2.83
C LEU A 197 8.19 20.35 -1.54
N ASP A 198 7.78 20.85 -0.37
CA ASP A 198 8.03 20.19 0.91
C ASP A 198 7.34 18.83 0.98
N THR A 199 6.11 18.73 0.47
CA THR A 199 5.39 17.44 0.39
C THR A 199 6.06 16.50 -0.60
N LEU A 200 6.60 17.01 -1.71
CA LEU A 200 7.36 16.18 -2.67
C LEU A 200 8.62 15.62 -2.01
N ASP A 201 9.41 16.44 -1.31
CA ASP A 201 10.62 16.00 -0.60
C ASP A 201 10.24 14.94 0.45
N LEU A 202 9.21 15.18 1.25
CA LEU A 202 8.70 14.24 2.23
C LEU A 202 8.31 12.89 1.61
N PHE A 203 7.58 12.88 0.51
CA PHE A 203 7.13 11.64 -0.13
C PHE A 203 8.28 10.87 -0.78
N LEU A 204 9.32 11.57 -1.25
CA LEU A 204 10.56 10.95 -1.76
C LEU A 204 11.43 10.37 -0.65
N ILE A 205 11.61 11.08 0.49
CA ILE A 205 12.35 10.58 1.66
C ILE A 205 11.82 9.21 2.09
N TYR A 206 10.49 9.08 2.17
CA TYR A 206 9.83 7.88 2.67
C TYR A 206 9.47 6.87 1.59
N ASN A 207 9.92 7.07 0.34
CA ASN A 207 9.62 6.21 -0.80
C ASN A 207 8.12 5.96 -1.03
N ILE A 208 7.27 6.93 -0.68
CA ILE A 208 5.83 6.89 -1.00
C ILE A 208 5.63 6.99 -2.51
N ILE A 209 6.43 7.85 -3.15
CA ILE A 209 6.53 7.98 -4.61
C ILE A 209 7.97 7.72 -5.06
N SER A 210 8.13 7.25 -6.29
CA SER A 210 9.46 7.04 -6.88
C SER A 210 9.99 8.33 -7.53
N VAL A 211 11.32 8.50 -7.52
CA VAL A 211 11.99 9.60 -8.21
C VAL A 211 11.65 9.59 -9.70
N GLN A 212 11.63 8.39 -10.31
CA GLN A 212 11.28 8.24 -11.73
C GLN A 212 9.85 8.71 -12.03
N SER A 213 8.91 8.51 -11.11
CA SER A 213 7.53 9.02 -11.27
C SER A 213 7.51 10.55 -11.19
N ALA A 214 8.25 11.13 -10.25
CA ALA A 214 8.37 12.59 -10.12
C ALA A 214 9.03 13.21 -11.35
N ASP A 215 10.16 12.67 -11.82
CA ASP A 215 10.88 13.12 -13.01
C ASP A 215 9.99 13.16 -14.27
N ARG A 216 9.29 12.05 -14.54
CA ARG A 216 8.38 11.95 -15.70
C ARG A 216 7.28 13.01 -15.68
N LEU A 217 6.79 13.37 -14.50
CA LEU A 217 5.73 14.35 -14.36
C LEU A 217 6.25 15.79 -14.48
N VAL A 218 7.48 16.03 -14.06
CA VAL A 218 8.18 17.31 -14.31
C VAL A 218 8.41 17.48 -15.81
N GLU A 219 8.97 16.47 -16.49
CA GLU A 219 9.18 16.48 -17.95
C GLU A 219 7.90 16.75 -18.74
N LYS A 220 6.76 16.26 -18.23
CA LYS A 220 5.44 16.46 -18.88
C LYS A 220 4.74 17.76 -18.44
N GLY A 221 5.40 18.60 -17.65
CA GLY A 221 4.81 19.85 -17.15
C GLY A 221 3.57 19.65 -16.27
N LYS A 222 3.42 18.46 -15.67
CA LYS A 222 2.32 18.13 -14.73
C LYS A 222 2.61 18.65 -13.32
N ILE A 223 3.87 18.67 -12.90
CA ILE A 223 4.34 19.36 -11.71
C ILE A 223 4.82 20.73 -12.15
N LYS A 224 4.09 21.76 -11.75
CA LYS A 224 4.43 23.16 -12.04
C LYS A 224 4.82 23.83 -10.74
N THR A 225 5.94 24.52 -10.73
CA THR A 225 6.41 25.32 -9.62
C THR A 225 7.08 26.59 -10.14
N ASN A 226 6.97 27.66 -9.40
CA ASN A 226 7.72 28.91 -9.66
C ASN A 226 9.18 28.79 -9.20
N ASN A 227 9.48 27.82 -8.32
CA ASN A 227 10.82 27.59 -7.78
C ASN A 227 11.44 26.33 -8.43
N GLN A 228 11.82 26.43 -9.70
CA GLN A 228 12.43 25.33 -10.48
C GLN A 228 13.78 24.89 -9.90
N GLU A 229 14.55 25.81 -9.34
CA GLU A 229 15.86 25.51 -8.75
C GLU A 229 15.71 24.55 -7.57
N ARG A 230 14.80 24.84 -6.64
CA ARG A 230 14.49 23.98 -5.49
C ARG A 230 13.92 22.61 -5.91
N LEU A 231 13.08 22.56 -6.95
CA LEU A 231 12.57 21.32 -7.50
C LEU A 231 13.70 20.41 -8.00
N ILE A 232 14.65 20.99 -8.76
CA ILE A 232 15.80 20.26 -9.29
C ILE A 232 16.71 19.79 -8.15
N GLU A 233 16.93 20.59 -7.14
CA GLU A 233 17.69 20.23 -5.95
C GLU A 233 17.07 19.02 -5.24
N ILE A 234 15.77 19.06 -4.96
CA ILE A 234 15.03 17.94 -4.36
C ILE A 234 15.20 16.66 -5.19
N LEU A 235 14.96 16.71 -6.49
CA LEU A 235 15.07 15.53 -7.34
C LEU A 235 16.50 14.97 -7.41
N ASN A 236 17.50 15.83 -7.51
CA ASN A 236 18.91 15.41 -7.57
C ASN A 236 19.35 14.73 -6.26
N LYS A 237 18.90 15.19 -5.10
CA LYS A 237 19.17 14.57 -3.79
C LYS A 237 18.82 13.07 -3.78
N TYR A 238 17.74 12.67 -4.46
CA TYR A 238 17.27 11.28 -4.48
C TYR A 238 17.69 10.47 -5.70
N ARG A 239 18.12 11.12 -6.80
CA ARG A 239 18.72 10.44 -7.96
C ARG A 239 20.06 9.78 -7.62
N VAL A 240 20.88 10.44 -6.82
CA VAL A 240 22.21 9.94 -6.39
C VAL A 240 22.03 8.69 -5.53
N ASN A 241 21.10 8.69 -4.59
CA ASN A 241 20.88 7.57 -3.66
C ASN A 241 20.35 6.29 -4.36
N ASN A 242 19.73 6.39 -5.54
CA ASN A 242 19.27 5.23 -6.30
C ASN A 242 20.36 4.58 -7.16
N ASN A 243 21.42 5.30 -7.50
CA ASN A 243 22.54 4.74 -8.28
C ASN A 243 23.53 3.94 -7.41
N ASP A 244 23.55 4.19 -6.10
CA ASP A 244 24.45 3.47 -5.17
C ASP A 244 23.85 2.14 -4.67
N ASN A 245 22.59 1.84 -4.98
CA ASN A 245 21.87 0.62 -4.56
C ASN A 245 21.49 -0.32 -5.72
N SER A 246 22.03 -0.12 -6.91
CA SER A 246 21.79 -0.95 -8.11
C SER A 246 22.94 -1.90 -8.44
#